data_a1132e65a0cdc7cd720adee2776f10b9
#
_entry.id   a1132e65a0cdc7cd720adee2776f10b9
#
_cell.length_a   1.000
_cell.length_b   1.000
_cell.length_c   1.000
_cell.angle_alpha   90.00
_cell.angle_beta   90.00
_cell.angle_gamma   90.00
#
_symmetry.space_group_name_H-M   'P 1'
#
loop_
_entity.id
_entity.type
_entity.pdbx_description
1 polymer ?
#
loop_
_entity_poly.entity_id
_entity_poly.type
_entity_poly.pdbx_seq_one_letter_code
_entity_poly.pdbx_strand_id
1 'polypeptide(L)'
;MGKLIVIEGVDASGKQTQTELLASRLPGARKIEFPNYQSESSALVKLYLNGAFGSKPEDVSPEAASVFFACDRYASYKMDWGAFYRQGGVILADRYVTSNMIHQTCKLTDPARREAFLQWLDEFEYGLMGLPRPDLVIFLDMPPEYGRQLMAHRANKSNGSDQKDIHERDEAYLRRAYENAVAVAKRMGWYRLPCAQDGKITSPEKIREEIWRQVQTVITE
;
A
#
# COMPACT_ATOMS: atom_id res chain seq x y z
N MET A 1 -19.27 0.57 -13.29
CA MET A 1 -18.27 1.23 -12.43
C MET A 1 -16.89 1.00 -13.01
N GLY A 2 -15.92 1.86 -12.68
CA GLY A 2 -14.53 1.65 -13.05
C GLY A 2 -13.90 0.45 -12.37
N LYS A 3 -12.63 0.21 -12.67
CA LYS A 3 -11.82 -0.85 -12.07
C LYS A 3 -10.73 -0.22 -11.19
N LEU A 4 -10.55 -0.74 -9.98
CA LEU A 4 -9.51 -0.31 -9.04
C LEU A 4 -8.54 -1.46 -8.79
N ILE A 5 -7.31 -1.30 -9.25
CA ILE A 5 -6.22 -2.27 -9.12
C ILE A 5 -5.19 -1.71 -8.16
N VAL A 6 -4.88 -2.46 -7.11
CA VAL A 6 -3.91 -2.05 -6.09
C VAL A 6 -2.66 -2.89 -6.20
N ILE A 7 -1.50 -2.23 -6.28
CA ILE A 7 -0.20 -2.85 -6.09
C ILE A 7 0.21 -2.61 -4.64
N GLU A 8 0.28 -3.69 -3.88
CA GLU A 8 0.60 -3.66 -2.45
C GLU A 8 1.91 -4.38 -2.15
N GLY A 9 2.53 -4.07 -1.03
CA GLY A 9 3.76 -4.70 -0.56
C GLY A 9 4.45 -3.87 0.51
N VAL A 10 5.38 -4.47 1.24
CA VAL A 10 6.21 -3.76 2.22
C VAL A 10 7.18 -2.79 1.55
N ASP A 11 7.89 -2.00 2.35
CA ASP A 11 8.83 -1.02 1.79
C ASP A 11 9.93 -1.71 0.96
N ALA A 12 10.32 -1.03 -0.11
CA ALA A 12 11.28 -1.51 -1.12
C ALA A 12 10.88 -2.80 -1.86
N SER A 13 9.61 -3.20 -1.88
CA SER A 13 9.15 -4.35 -2.69
C SER A 13 9.04 -4.06 -4.19
N GLY A 14 9.33 -2.83 -4.64
CA GLY A 14 9.26 -2.45 -6.05
C GLY A 14 7.88 -1.97 -6.52
N LYS A 15 6.94 -1.68 -5.62
CA LYS A 15 5.58 -1.21 -5.95
C LYS A 15 5.57 -0.06 -6.95
N GLN A 16 6.29 1.02 -6.66
CA GLN A 16 6.35 2.19 -7.53
C GLN A 16 6.78 1.81 -8.96
N THR A 17 7.88 1.08 -9.08
CA THR A 17 8.39 0.62 -10.39
C THR A 17 7.35 -0.19 -11.14
N GLN A 18 6.69 -1.13 -10.46
CA GLN A 18 5.69 -1.98 -11.09
C GLN A 18 4.41 -1.21 -11.46
N THR A 19 3.99 -0.26 -10.63
CA THR A 19 2.84 0.59 -10.96
C THR A 19 3.13 1.50 -12.15
N GLU A 20 4.35 2.04 -12.27
CA GLU A 20 4.77 2.84 -13.43
C GLU A 20 4.84 2.00 -14.70
N LEU A 21 5.43 0.80 -14.64
CA LEU A 21 5.49 -0.13 -15.77
C LEU A 21 4.09 -0.59 -16.22
N LEU A 22 3.18 -0.82 -15.27
CA LEU A 22 1.80 -1.17 -15.57
C LEU A 22 1.04 0.00 -16.20
N ALA A 23 1.21 1.22 -15.67
CA ALA A 23 0.59 2.42 -16.21
C ALA A 23 1.01 2.68 -17.67
N SER A 24 2.29 2.45 -18.01
CA SER A 24 2.78 2.59 -19.39
C SER A 24 2.13 1.59 -20.36
N ARG A 25 1.63 0.46 -19.87
CA ARG A 25 0.95 -0.59 -20.66
C ARG A 25 -0.57 -0.40 -20.74
N LEU A 26 -1.13 0.44 -19.90
CA LEU A 26 -2.57 0.77 -19.86
C LEU A 26 -2.80 2.25 -20.16
N PRO A 27 -2.67 2.67 -21.44
CA PRO A 27 -2.94 4.05 -21.81
C PRO A 27 -4.41 4.39 -21.49
N GLY A 28 -4.60 5.44 -20.71
CA GLY A 28 -5.91 5.84 -20.20
C GLY A 28 -6.23 5.39 -18.78
N ALA A 29 -5.44 4.52 -18.16
CA ALA A 29 -5.53 4.29 -16.73
C ALA A 29 -4.96 5.46 -15.94
N ARG A 30 -5.55 5.77 -14.80
CA ARG A 30 -5.07 6.81 -13.89
C ARG A 30 -4.24 6.19 -12.77
N LYS A 31 -2.97 6.60 -12.67
CA LYS A 31 -2.11 6.20 -11.55
C LYS A 31 -2.37 7.13 -10.35
N ILE A 32 -2.53 6.54 -9.19
CA ILE A 32 -2.57 7.21 -7.89
C ILE A 32 -1.57 6.55 -6.93
N GLU A 33 -1.12 7.28 -5.92
CA GLU A 33 -0.26 6.73 -4.88
C GLU A 33 -0.65 7.27 -3.50
N PHE A 34 -0.46 6.46 -2.48
CA PHE A 34 -0.68 6.83 -1.09
C PHE A 34 0.52 6.50 -0.21
N PRO A 35 0.90 7.44 0.72
CA PRO A 35 0.30 8.76 0.90
C PRO A 35 0.54 9.68 -0.31
N ASN A 36 -0.42 10.57 -0.59
CA ASN A 36 -0.23 11.63 -1.59
C ASN A 36 0.55 12.79 -0.97
N TYR A 37 1.87 12.67 -0.93
CA TYR A 37 2.74 13.66 -0.28
C TYR A 37 2.69 15.06 -0.90
N GLN A 38 2.17 15.20 -2.11
CA GLN A 38 2.01 16.51 -2.77
C GLN A 38 0.72 17.24 -2.33
N SER A 39 -0.21 16.50 -1.70
CA SER A 39 -1.47 17.05 -1.22
C SER A 39 -1.34 17.55 0.22
N GLU A 40 -2.08 18.61 0.55
CA GLU A 40 -2.25 19.09 1.93
C GLU A 40 -2.99 18.06 2.80
N SER A 41 -3.80 17.19 2.21
CA SER A 41 -4.51 16.11 2.91
C SER A 41 -3.58 15.14 3.62
N SER A 42 -2.32 15.01 3.17
CA SER A 42 -1.30 14.16 3.79
C SER A 42 -0.51 14.82 4.94
N ALA A 43 -0.91 16.02 5.40
CA ALA A 43 -0.18 16.74 6.44
C ALA A 43 -0.03 15.92 7.73
N LEU A 44 -1.11 15.29 8.23
CA LEU A 44 -1.06 14.45 9.42
C LEU A 44 -0.22 13.18 9.21
N VAL A 45 -0.26 12.62 8.02
CA VAL A 45 0.59 11.48 7.66
C VAL A 45 2.06 11.86 7.70
N LYS A 46 2.42 13.02 7.14
CA LYS A 46 3.81 13.55 7.19
C LYS A 46 4.28 13.78 8.63
N LEU A 47 3.45 14.38 9.47
CA LEU A 47 3.76 14.58 10.90
C LEU A 47 3.98 13.24 11.61
N TYR A 48 3.10 12.26 11.39
CA TYR A 48 3.21 10.93 11.97
C TYR A 48 4.52 10.22 11.54
N LEU A 49 4.78 10.14 10.25
CA LEU A 49 5.96 9.46 9.71
C LEU A 49 7.29 10.14 10.09
N ASN A 50 7.26 11.45 10.30
CA ASN A 50 8.41 12.21 10.80
C ASN A 50 8.60 12.13 12.32
N GLY A 51 7.71 11.42 13.04
CA GLY A 51 7.84 11.18 14.48
C GLY A 51 7.32 12.32 15.36
N ALA A 52 6.50 13.23 14.83
CA ALA A 52 5.94 14.33 15.62
C ALA A 52 4.97 13.85 16.72
N PHE A 53 4.38 12.66 16.56
CA PHE A 53 3.44 12.05 17.52
C PHE A 53 4.06 10.91 18.34
N GLY A 54 5.38 10.72 18.24
CA GLY A 54 6.14 9.65 18.88
C GLY A 54 7.24 9.11 17.99
N SER A 55 8.28 8.57 18.61
CA SER A 55 9.49 8.12 17.89
C SER A 55 9.38 6.71 17.32
N LYS A 56 8.33 5.96 17.72
CA LYS A 56 8.07 4.58 17.29
C LYS A 56 6.68 4.46 16.67
N PRO A 57 6.48 3.50 15.76
CA PRO A 57 5.16 3.24 15.17
C PRO A 57 4.07 2.95 16.21
N GLU A 58 4.44 2.30 17.32
CA GLU A 58 3.55 1.92 18.42
C GLU A 58 3.09 3.09 19.31
N ASP A 59 3.77 4.25 19.27
CA ASP A 59 3.39 5.44 20.05
C ASP A 59 2.04 6.02 19.61
N VAL A 60 1.58 5.67 18.41
CA VAL A 60 0.26 6.05 17.88
C VAL A 60 -0.60 4.81 17.68
N SER A 61 -1.83 4.83 18.22
CA SER A 61 -2.74 3.70 18.10
C SER A 61 -3.01 3.33 16.64
N PRO A 62 -3.28 2.05 16.32
CA PRO A 62 -3.61 1.62 14.97
C PRO A 62 -4.77 2.40 14.36
N GLU A 63 -5.79 2.68 15.14
CA GLU A 63 -6.98 3.42 14.71
C GLU A 63 -6.64 4.88 14.37
N ALA A 64 -5.91 5.59 15.25
CA ALA A 64 -5.54 6.99 15.02
C ALA A 64 -4.63 7.12 13.77
N ALA A 65 -3.61 6.26 13.64
CA ALA A 65 -2.76 6.27 12.47
C ALA A 65 -3.57 5.98 11.19
N SER A 66 -4.51 5.01 11.24
CA SER A 66 -5.36 4.69 10.09
C SER A 66 -6.20 5.86 9.63
N VAL A 67 -6.74 6.66 10.57
CA VAL A 67 -7.54 7.86 10.25
C VAL A 67 -6.70 8.88 9.47
N PHE A 68 -5.43 9.09 9.81
CA PHE A 68 -4.57 10.02 9.08
C PHE A 68 -4.43 9.64 7.60
N PHE A 69 -4.17 8.36 7.34
CA PHE A 69 -4.07 7.84 5.97
C PHE A 69 -5.44 7.80 5.26
N ALA A 70 -6.51 7.51 5.97
CA ALA A 70 -7.86 7.47 5.42
C ALA A 70 -8.34 8.86 4.95
N CYS A 71 -8.03 9.92 5.71
CA CYS A 71 -8.33 11.30 5.32
C CYS A 71 -7.65 11.67 3.99
N ASP A 72 -6.39 11.28 3.80
CA ASP A 72 -5.66 11.51 2.55
C ASP A 72 -6.30 10.76 1.38
N ARG A 73 -6.67 9.48 1.57
CA ARG A 73 -7.37 8.69 0.55
C ARG A 73 -8.74 9.29 0.18
N TYR A 74 -9.50 9.68 1.19
CA TYR A 74 -10.82 10.27 0.98
C TYR A 74 -10.76 11.59 0.21
N ALA A 75 -9.85 12.48 0.60
CA ALA A 75 -9.65 13.76 -0.09
C ALA A 75 -9.26 13.51 -1.56
N SER A 76 -8.28 12.64 -1.81
CA SER A 76 -7.89 12.25 -3.15
C SER A 76 -9.06 11.68 -3.97
N TYR A 77 -9.85 10.76 -3.39
CA TYR A 77 -11.03 10.21 -4.07
C TYR A 77 -12.05 11.28 -4.45
N LYS A 78 -12.35 12.19 -3.54
CA LYS A 78 -13.37 13.23 -3.77
C LYS A 78 -12.91 14.30 -4.75
N MET A 79 -11.65 14.71 -4.68
CA MET A 79 -11.14 15.87 -5.40
C MET A 79 -10.49 15.51 -6.75
N ASP A 80 -9.99 14.28 -6.89
CA ASP A 80 -9.16 13.90 -8.02
C ASP A 80 -9.77 12.77 -8.85
N TRP A 81 -9.71 11.52 -8.41
CA TRP A 81 -9.95 10.37 -9.27
C TRP A 81 -11.38 9.77 -9.19
N GLY A 82 -12.17 10.14 -8.20
CA GLY A 82 -13.47 9.50 -7.97
C GLY A 82 -14.48 9.72 -9.12
N ALA A 83 -14.47 10.89 -9.76
CA ALA A 83 -15.32 11.14 -10.92
C ALA A 83 -14.94 10.24 -12.10
N PHE A 84 -13.64 10.14 -12.41
CA PHE A 84 -13.11 9.28 -13.47
C PHE A 84 -13.42 7.79 -13.21
N TYR A 85 -13.26 7.33 -11.96
CA TYR A 85 -13.62 5.97 -11.56
C TYR A 85 -15.12 5.68 -11.79
N ARG A 86 -16.01 6.58 -11.35
CA ARG A 86 -17.47 6.38 -11.54
C ARG A 86 -17.89 6.36 -13.01
N GLN A 87 -17.13 6.99 -13.89
CA GLN A 87 -17.36 6.99 -15.35
C GLN A 87 -16.79 5.74 -16.05
N GLY A 88 -16.30 4.76 -15.31
CA GLY A 88 -15.76 3.53 -15.88
C GLY A 88 -14.23 3.51 -16.04
N GLY A 89 -13.53 4.52 -15.52
CA GLY A 89 -12.07 4.61 -15.62
C GLY A 89 -11.34 3.55 -14.82
N VAL A 90 -10.16 3.16 -15.29
CA VAL A 90 -9.25 2.23 -14.60
C VAL A 90 -8.29 3.02 -13.70
N ILE A 91 -8.23 2.65 -12.44
CA ILE A 91 -7.33 3.23 -11.43
C ILE A 91 -6.24 2.21 -11.07
N LEU A 92 -4.99 2.66 -11.11
CA LEU A 92 -3.82 1.91 -10.65
C LEU A 92 -3.29 2.58 -9.39
N ALA A 93 -3.42 1.94 -8.25
CA ALA A 93 -3.01 2.46 -6.97
C ALA A 93 -1.70 1.83 -6.48
N ASP A 94 -0.68 2.65 -6.21
CA ASP A 94 0.47 2.28 -5.37
C ASP A 94 0.06 2.50 -3.92
N ARG A 95 -0.27 1.43 -3.21
CA ARG A 95 -0.91 1.41 -1.88
C ARG A 95 -2.36 1.91 -1.88
N TYR A 96 -3.11 1.46 -0.88
CA TYR A 96 -4.50 1.87 -0.65
C TYR A 96 -4.90 1.61 0.82
N VAL A 97 -6.17 1.31 1.09
CA VAL A 97 -6.66 0.84 2.41
C VAL A 97 -5.88 -0.39 2.88
N THR A 98 -5.48 -1.23 1.94
CA THR A 98 -4.65 -2.43 2.13
C THR A 98 -3.37 -2.18 2.92
N SER A 99 -2.74 -1.00 2.77
CA SER A 99 -1.57 -0.62 3.56
C SER A 99 -1.90 -0.42 5.04
N ASN A 100 -3.06 0.13 5.40
CA ASN A 100 -3.50 0.18 6.80
C ASN A 100 -3.74 -1.23 7.36
N MET A 101 -4.31 -2.15 6.54
CA MET A 101 -4.49 -3.56 6.93
C MET A 101 -3.16 -4.22 7.27
N ILE A 102 -2.09 -3.90 6.55
CA ILE A 102 -0.74 -4.45 6.80
C ILE A 102 -0.10 -3.74 8.00
N HIS A 103 0.11 -2.43 7.90
CA HIS A 103 0.99 -1.68 8.79
C HIS A 103 0.37 -1.41 10.16
N GLN A 104 -0.95 -1.33 10.26
CA GLN A 104 -1.56 -1.04 11.54
C GLN A 104 -1.90 -2.33 12.31
N THR A 105 -2.32 -3.40 11.65
CA THR A 105 -2.53 -4.69 12.34
C THR A 105 -1.25 -5.31 12.88
N CYS A 106 -0.08 -5.04 12.28
CA CYS A 106 1.19 -5.57 12.79
C CYS A 106 1.58 -5.02 14.17
N LYS A 107 0.98 -3.91 14.61
CA LYS A 107 1.13 -3.35 15.95
C LYS A 107 0.35 -4.14 17.02
N LEU A 108 -0.63 -4.94 16.61
CA LEU A 108 -1.51 -5.70 17.48
C LEU A 108 -0.96 -7.11 17.65
N THR A 109 -0.80 -7.56 18.90
CA THR A 109 -0.30 -8.91 19.20
C THR A 109 -1.43 -9.93 19.35
N ASP A 110 -2.60 -9.48 19.86
CA ASP A 110 -3.77 -10.32 20.06
C ASP A 110 -4.51 -10.60 18.73
N PRO A 111 -4.71 -11.86 18.33
CA PRO A 111 -5.43 -12.22 17.11
C PRO A 111 -6.88 -11.71 17.07
N ALA A 112 -7.59 -11.70 18.20
CA ALA A 112 -8.97 -11.20 18.25
C ALA A 112 -9.03 -9.69 18.00
N ARG A 113 -8.07 -8.93 18.55
CA ARG A 113 -7.91 -7.50 18.28
C ARG A 113 -7.56 -7.21 16.82
N ARG A 114 -6.71 -8.05 16.21
CA ARG A 114 -6.39 -7.94 14.77
C ARG A 114 -7.65 -8.10 13.91
N GLU A 115 -8.44 -9.12 14.19
CA GLU A 115 -9.67 -9.37 13.45
C GLU A 115 -10.68 -8.24 13.62
N ALA A 116 -10.92 -7.80 14.85
CA ALA A 116 -11.80 -6.67 15.15
C ALA A 116 -11.33 -5.37 14.46
N PHE A 117 -10.02 -5.13 14.42
CA PHE A 117 -9.46 -3.98 13.73
C PHE A 117 -9.66 -4.06 12.20
N LEU A 118 -9.46 -5.22 11.58
CA LEU A 118 -9.71 -5.40 10.14
C LEU A 118 -11.18 -5.16 9.78
N GLN A 119 -12.12 -5.62 10.62
CA GLN A 119 -13.55 -5.37 10.45
C GLN A 119 -13.87 -3.88 10.61
N TRP A 120 -13.35 -3.24 11.66
CA TRP A 120 -13.51 -1.80 11.86
C TRP A 120 -12.96 -0.99 10.68
N LEU A 121 -11.79 -1.34 10.16
CA LEU A 121 -11.16 -0.65 9.03
C LEU A 121 -12.00 -0.79 7.75
N ASP A 122 -12.56 -1.97 7.53
CA ASP A 122 -13.44 -2.26 6.41
C ASP A 122 -14.73 -1.41 6.48
N GLU A 123 -15.39 -1.39 7.63
CA GLU A 123 -16.58 -0.55 7.86
C GLU A 123 -16.26 0.93 7.78
N PHE A 124 -15.14 1.36 8.33
CA PHE A 124 -14.74 2.76 8.35
C PHE A 124 -14.44 3.29 6.96
N GLU A 125 -13.51 2.67 6.22
CA GLU A 125 -13.05 3.22 4.95
C GLU A 125 -14.00 2.89 3.79
N TYR A 126 -14.47 1.65 3.68
CA TYR A 126 -15.36 1.27 2.59
C TYR A 126 -16.84 1.55 2.90
N GLY A 127 -17.26 1.40 4.15
CA GLY A 127 -18.65 1.65 4.56
C GLY A 127 -18.94 3.14 4.80
N LEU A 128 -18.34 3.72 5.84
CA LEU A 128 -18.66 5.09 6.28
C LEU A 128 -18.07 6.16 5.36
N MET A 129 -16.81 6.03 4.96
CA MET A 129 -16.17 6.98 4.03
C MET A 129 -16.58 6.73 2.56
N GLY A 130 -17.13 5.57 2.24
CA GLY A 130 -17.60 5.22 0.90
C GLY A 130 -16.49 5.15 -0.15
N LEU A 131 -15.27 4.80 0.26
CA LEU A 131 -14.19 4.52 -0.67
C LEU A 131 -14.47 3.24 -1.46
N PRO A 132 -14.15 3.16 -2.76
CA PRO A 132 -14.38 1.95 -3.53
C PRO A 132 -13.48 0.80 -3.07
N ARG A 133 -14.04 -0.41 -3.10
CA ARG A 133 -13.23 -1.63 -2.87
C ARG A 133 -12.37 -1.93 -4.09
N PRO A 134 -11.13 -2.42 -3.91
CA PRO A 134 -10.33 -2.90 -5.03
C PRO A 134 -10.98 -4.08 -5.74
N ASP A 135 -10.96 -4.08 -7.07
CA ASP A 135 -11.30 -5.24 -7.89
C ASP A 135 -10.17 -6.28 -7.89
N LEU A 136 -8.92 -5.83 -7.73
CA LEU A 136 -7.73 -6.67 -7.65
C LEU A 136 -6.70 -6.05 -6.72
N VAL A 137 -6.15 -6.86 -5.82
CA VAL A 137 -4.98 -6.49 -5.02
C VAL A 137 -3.86 -7.47 -5.35
N ILE A 138 -2.72 -6.95 -5.83
CA ILE A 138 -1.51 -7.72 -6.08
C ILE A 138 -0.50 -7.39 -4.98
N PHE A 139 -0.22 -8.36 -4.14
CA PHE A 139 0.78 -8.25 -3.09
C PHE A 139 2.15 -8.69 -3.62
N LEU A 140 3.07 -7.74 -3.75
CA LEU A 140 4.46 -8.02 -4.11
C LEU A 140 5.18 -8.62 -2.91
N ASP A 141 5.33 -9.93 -2.92
CA ASP A 141 5.96 -10.69 -1.85
C ASP A 141 7.49 -10.64 -1.99
N MET A 142 8.06 -9.56 -1.43
CA MET A 142 9.50 -9.30 -1.37
C MET A 142 9.97 -9.46 0.07
N PRO A 143 10.70 -10.54 0.40
CA PRO A 143 11.24 -10.71 1.75
C PRO A 143 12.20 -9.57 2.13
N PRO A 144 12.22 -9.16 3.43
CA PRO A 144 12.95 -7.96 3.87
C PRO A 144 14.44 -7.96 3.55
N GLU A 145 15.09 -9.13 3.51
CA GLU A 145 16.51 -9.27 3.18
C GLU A 145 16.83 -8.81 1.75
N TYR A 146 15.90 -9.02 0.80
CA TYR A 146 16.06 -8.54 -0.58
C TYR A 146 15.62 -7.07 -0.71
N GLY A 147 14.56 -6.66 -0.01
CA GLY A 147 14.11 -5.27 0.02
C GLY A 147 15.22 -4.32 0.47
N ARG A 148 16.01 -4.70 1.48
CA ARG A 148 17.14 -3.90 1.97
C ARG A 148 18.20 -3.62 0.89
N GLN A 149 18.48 -4.58 0.02
CA GLN A 149 19.40 -4.38 -1.11
C GLN A 149 18.88 -3.30 -2.08
N LEU A 150 17.56 -3.23 -2.26
CA LEU A 150 16.92 -2.24 -3.12
C LEU A 150 16.78 -0.87 -2.45
N MET A 151 16.79 -0.80 -1.11
CA MET A 151 16.68 0.46 -0.36
C MET A 151 17.97 1.29 -0.33
N ALA A 152 19.12 0.67 -0.53
CA ALA A 152 20.45 1.27 -0.29
C ALA A 152 20.70 2.60 -1.06
N HIS A 153 19.89 2.92 -2.06
CA HIS A 153 20.04 4.12 -2.89
C HIS A 153 18.75 4.94 -3.03
N ARG A 154 17.78 4.77 -2.12
CA ARG A 154 16.48 5.43 -2.24
C ARG A 154 16.38 6.65 -1.32
N ALA A 155 16.13 7.84 -1.90
CA ALA A 155 15.77 9.02 -1.12
C ALA A 155 14.41 8.83 -0.43
N ASN A 156 14.27 9.34 0.80
CA ASN A 156 13.01 9.31 1.53
C ASN A 156 11.98 10.24 0.87
N LYS A 157 10.86 9.69 0.44
CA LYS A 157 9.78 10.43 -0.22
C LYS A 157 9.06 11.41 0.70
N SER A 158 9.06 11.19 2.02
CA SER A 158 8.28 11.99 2.97
C SER A 158 8.88 13.36 3.23
N ASN A 159 10.20 13.50 3.17
CA ASN A 159 10.90 14.73 3.52
C ASN A 159 11.94 15.17 2.48
N GLY A 160 12.09 14.44 1.36
CA GLY A 160 13.06 14.75 0.31
C GLY A 160 14.53 14.59 0.76
N SER A 161 14.77 13.95 1.89
CA SER A 161 16.10 13.69 2.47
C SER A 161 16.40 12.20 2.48
N ASP A 162 17.67 11.85 2.68
CA ASP A 162 18.11 10.46 2.90
C ASP A 162 17.72 9.92 4.30
N GLN A 163 16.96 10.69 5.10
CA GLN A 163 16.53 10.26 6.42
C GLN A 163 15.33 9.32 6.30
N LYS A 164 15.50 8.12 6.84
CA LYS A 164 14.44 7.10 6.97
C LYS A 164 13.32 7.61 7.88
N ASP A 165 12.08 7.28 7.56
CA ASP A 165 10.93 7.52 8.43
C ASP A 165 10.91 6.56 9.65
N ILE A 166 9.92 6.72 10.56
CA ILE A 166 9.84 5.92 11.78
C ILE A 166 9.63 4.42 11.49
N HIS A 167 9.01 4.05 10.37
CA HIS A 167 8.81 2.67 9.96
C HIS A 167 10.10 2.08 9.40
N GLU A 168 10.82 2.82 8.56
CA GLU A 168 12.06 2.38 7.90
C GLU A 168 13.26 2.26 8.85
N ARG A 169 13.21 2.95 10.02
CA ARG A 169 14.27 2.89 11.05
C ARG A 169 14.21 1.65 11.92
N ASP A 170 13.03 1.00 12.04
CA ASP A 170 12.81 -0.15 12.92
C ASP A 170 12.82 -1.46 12.12
N GLU A 171 13.98 -2.15 12.13
CA GLU A 171 14.11 -3.44 11.43
C GLU A 171 13.18 -4.52 11.98
N ALA A 172 12.92 -4.51 13.28
CA ALA A 172 12.01 -5.47 13.88
C ALA A 172 10.56 -5.19 13.43
N TYR A 173 10.19 -3.92 13.32
CA TYR A 173 8.93 -3.51 12.73
C TYR A 173 8.81 -3.94 11.26
N LEU A 174 9.84 -3.73 10.44
CA LEU A 174 9.81 -4.14 9.02
C LEU A 174 9.61 -5.65 8.86
N ARG A 175 10.24 -6.47 9.71
CA ARG A 175 10.03 -7.91 9.72
C ARG A 175 8.60 -8.28 10.13
N ARG A 176 8.11 -7.70 11.24
CA ARG A 176 6.71 -7.92 11.67
C ARG A 176 5.71 -7.47 10.60
N ALA A 177 5.94 -6.33 9.96
CA ALA A 177 5.10 -5.83 8.89
C ALA A 177 5.06 -6.77 7.68
N TYR A 178 6.19 -7.36 7.31
CA TYR A 178 6.25 -8.36 6.23
C TYR A 178 5.50 -9.64 6.59
N GLU A 179 5.76 -10.22 7.76
CA GLU A 179 5.06 -11.43 8.23
C GLU A 179 3.55 -11.21 8.30
N ASN A 180 3.15 -10.05 8.81
CA ASN A 180 1.75 -9.64 8.84
C ASN A 180 1.17 -9.43 7.44
N ALA A 181 1.92 -8.84 6.51
CA ALA A 181 1.48 -8.64 5.13
C ALA A 181 1.18 -9.96 4.43
N VAL A 182 2.03 -10.98 4.62
CA VAL A 182 1.79 -12.33 4.10
C VAL A 182 0.51 -12.94 4.70
N ALA A 183 0.31 -12.78 6.01
CA ALA A 183 -0.88 -13.29 6.69
C ALA A 183 -2.16 -12.57 6.22
N VAL A 184 -2.12 -11.24 6.12
CA VAL A 184 -3.24 -10.41 5.64
C VAL A 184 -3.56 -10.73 4.18
N ALA A 185 -2.55 -10.82 3.30
CA ALA A 185 -2.75 -11.16 1.90
C ALA A 185 -3.46 -12.52 1.73
N LYS A 186 -3.05 -13.53 2.51
CA LYS A 186 -3.72 -14.83 2.54
C LYS A 186 -5.15 -14.73 3.07
N ARG A 187 -5.36 -14.02 4.18
CA ARG A 187 -6.67 -13.82 4.82
C ARG A 187 -7.67 -13.11 3.89
N MET A 188 -7.19 -12.11 3.15
CA MET A 188 -8.02 -11.27 2.28
C MET A 188 -8.14 -11.81 0.84
N GLY A 189 -7.48 -12.93 0.53
CA GLY A 189 -7.51 -13.51 -0.81
C GLY A 189 -6.79 -12.68 -1.88
N TRP A 190 -5.79 -11.87 -1.49
CA TRP A 190 -5.00 -11.09 -2.46
C TRP A 190 -4.13 -12.00 -3.33
N TYR A 191 -3.88 -11.58 -4.56
CA TYR A 191 -2.91 -12.27 -5.40
C TYR A 191 -1.50 -12.03 -4.88
N ARG A 192 -0.89 -13.07 -4.32
CA ARG A 192 0.47 -13.02 -3.79
C ARG A 192 1.47 -13.35 -4.90
N LEU A 193 2.30 -12.38 -5.27
CA LEU A 193 3.32 -12.51 -6.31
C LEU A 193 4.72 -12.59 -5.69
N PRO A 194 5.39 -13.76 -5.70
CA PRO A 194 6.76 -13.90 -5.22
C PRO A 194 7.72 -13.05 -6.06
N CYS A 195 8.42 -12.12 -5.41
CA CYS A 195 9.39 -11.22 -6.06
C CYS A 195 10.84 -11.66 -5.88
N ALA A 196 11.08 -12.74 -5.12
CA ALA A 196 12.39 -13.38 -4.98
C ALA A 196 12.22 -14.90 -4.97
N GLN A 197 13.11 -15.61 -5.65
CA GLN A 197 13.13 -17.07 -5.71
C GLN A 197 14.58 -17.56 -5.82
N ASP A 198 14.89 -18.70 -5.18
CA ASP A 198 16.19 -19.36 -5.23
C ASP A 198 17.37 -18.42 -4.91
N GLY A 199 17.21 -17.56 -3.91
CA GLY A 199 18.21 -16.61 -3.47
C GLY A 199 18.41 -15.39 -4.38
N LYS A 200 17.53 -15.15 -5.37
CA LYS A 200 17.66 -14.05 -6.31
C LYS A 200 16.35 -13.25 -6.42
N ILE A 201 16.49 -11.94 -6.59
CA ILE A 201 15.37 -11.07 -6.92
C ILE A 201 14.92 -11.36 -8.36
N THR A 202 13.61 -11.54 -8.54
CA THR A 202 13.01 -11.68 -9.87
C THR A 202 13.12 -10.38 -10.65
N SER A 203 13.46 -10.43 -11.94
CA SER A 203 13.62 -9.21 -12.73
C SER A 203 12.31 -8.42 -12.81
N PRO A 204 12.37 -7.08 -12.86
CA PRO A 204 11.18 -6.23 -12.96
C PRO A 204 10.27 -6.60 -14.14
N GLU A 205 10.84 -7.04 -15.26
CA GLU A 205 10.10 -7.43 -16.46
C GLU A 205 9.26 -8.70 -16.22
N LYS A 206 9.82 -9.70 -15.54
CA LYS A 206 9.08 -10.94 -15.21
C LYS A 206 7.95 -10.65 -14.23
N ILE A 207 8.20 -9.82 -13.21
CA ILE A 207 7.19 -9.37 -12.25
C ILE A 207 6.06 -8.64 -13.01
N ARG A 208 6.41 -7.70 -13.91
CA ARG A 208 5.46 -6.96 -14.75
C ARG A 208 4.58 -7.87 -15.59
N GLU A 209 5.13 -8.90 -16.25
CA GLU A 209 4.35 -9.82 -17.07
C GLU A 209 3.35 -10.62 -16.24
N GLU A 210 3.72 -10.99 -15.02
CA GLU A 210 2.80 -11.68 -14.12
C GLU A 210 1.69 -10.75 -13.63
N ILE A 211 2.04 -9.51 -13.23
CA ILE A 211 1.07 -8.47 -12.89
C ILE A 211 0.08 -8.27 -14.05
N TRP A 212 0.60 -8.16 -15.27
CA TRP A 212 -0.22 -7.95 -16.46
C TRP A 212 -1.25 -9.08 -16.67
N ARG A 213 -0.83 -10.34 -16.52
CA ARG A 213 -1.74 -11.48 -16.61
C ARG A 213 -2.90 -11.37 -15.64
N GLN A 214 -2.63 -10.99 -14.39
CA GLN A 214 -3.68 -10.83 -13.38
C GLN A 214 -4.59 -9.63 -13.69
N VAL A 215 -4.03 -8.53 -14.13
CA VAL A 215 -4.81 -7.33 -14.50
C VAL A 215 -5.77 -7.59 -15.64
N GLN A 216 -5.35 -8.37 -16.66
CA GLN A 216 -6.20 -8.73 -17.79
C GLN A 216 -7.48 -9.47 -17.36
N THR A 217 -7.44 -10.27 -16.30
CA THR A 217 -8.64 -10.98 -15.81
C THR A 217 -9.73 -10.05 -15.28
N VAL A 218 -9.37 -8.81 -14.92
CA VAL A 218 -10.28 -7.84 -14.30
C VAL A 218 -10.76 -6.78 -15.29
N ILE A 219 -9.89 -6.37 -16.24
CA ILE A 219 -10.24 -5.29 -17.17
C ILE A 219 -10.97 -5.75 -18.42
N THR A 220 -10.95 -7.06 -18.72
CA THR A 220 -11.66 -7.65 -19.88
C THR A 220 -13.10 -8.07 -19.57
N GLU A 221 -13.50 -8.02 -18.31
CA GLU A 221 -14.86 -8.19 -17.84
C GLU A 221 -15.64 -6.85 -17.83
#